data_37f2c300b0a11a8c5d7e3deb046e7773
#
_entry.id   37f2c300b0a11a8c5d7e3deb046e7773
#
_cell.length_a   1.000
_cell.length_b   1.000
_cell.length_c   1.000
_cell.angle_alpha   90.00
_cell.angle_beta   90.00
_cell.angle_gamma   90.00
#
_symmetry.space_group_name_H-M   'P 1'
#
loop_
_entity.id
_entity.type
_entity.pdbx_description
1 polymer ?
#
loop_
_entity_poly.entity_id
_entity_poly.type
_entity_poly.pdbx_seq_one_letter_code
_entity_poly.pdbx_strand_id
1 'polypeptide(L)'
;MNSKIKRILVTGATGKIGYNICLAILESEMELIVLGRKNETNFRQEFSLPCKYFQWSNPAKSLPPVQAMDVDAVIHLMGEPLDGDRWTERKKLEIRSSRINSTKNMVTAIQNSLERITVFVTASAIGIYGDKGDDT
;
A
#
# COMPACT_ATOMS: atom_id res chain seq x y z
N MET A 1 8.26 -20.34 -19.11
CA MET A 1 7.24 -19.83 -19.23
C MET A 1 7.06 -18.64 -18.49
N ASN A 2 6.36 -17.84 -18.81
CA ASN A 2 6.22 -16.67 -18.23
C ASN A 2 5.43 -16.72 -17.06
N SER A 3 5.85 -16.18 -15.98
CA SER A 3 4.99 -16.09 -14.92
C SER A 3 4.19 -14.89 -15.12
N LYS A 4 2.90 -15.03 -15.15
CA LYS A 4 2.06 -13.93 -15.32
C LYS A 4 1.62 -13.43 -14.02
N ILE A 5 1.60 -12.12 -13.84
CA ILE A 5 1.04 -11.47 -12.67
C ILE A 5 -0.47 -11.48 -12.82
N LYS A 6 -1.16 -12.16 -11.93
CA LYS A 6 -2.61 -12.25 -12.00
C LYS A 6 -3.31 -11.60 -10.83
N ARG A 7 -2.66 -11.52 -9.68
CA ARG A 7 -3.28 -10.96 -8.49
C ARG A 7 -2.35 -9.92 -7.90
N ILE A 8 -2.88 -8.75 -7.63
CA ILE A 8 -2.07 -7.65 -7.13
C ILE A 8 -2.69 -7.08 -5.88
N LEU A 9 -1.86 -6.93 -4.85
CA LEU A 9 -2.28 -6.32 -3.59
C LEU A 9 -1.90 -4.85 -3.62
N VAL A 10 -2.84 -3.99 -3.28
CA VAL A 10 -2.59 -2.55 -3.24
C VAL A 10 -2.90 -2.03 -1.85
N THR A 11 -2.01 -1.24 -1.27
CA THR A 11 -2.33 -0.46 -0.09
C THR A 11 -2.43 0.99 -0.53
N GLY A 12 -3.20 1.79 0.16
CA GLY A 12 -3.38 3.19 -0.21
C GLY A 12 -4.32 3.36 -1.38
N ALA A 13 -5.24 2.42 -1.57
CA ALA A 13 -6.12 2.41 -2.73
C ALA A 13 -7.09 3.57 -2.77
N THR A 14 -7.42 4.15 -1.63
CA THR A 14 -8.37 5.25 -1.61
C THR A 14 -7.74 6.59 -1.92
N GLY A 15 -6.42 6.65 -2.01
CA GLY A 15 -5.77 7.88 -2.42
C GLY A 15 -5.86 8.07 -3.92
N LYS A 16 -5.50 9.24 -4.40
CA LYS A 16 -5.63 9.54 -5.80
C LYS A 16 -4.79 8.64 -6.68
N ILE A 17 -3.54 8.48 -6.34
CA ILE A 17 -2.66 7.63 -7.14
C ILE A 17 -3.09 6.18 -7.00
N GLY A 18 -3.39 5.76 -5.79
CA GLY A 18 -3.78 4.37 -5.56
C GLY A 18 -5.05 3.99 -6.29
N TYR A 19 -6.01 4.90 -6.32
CA TYR A 19 -7.27 4.62 -6.99
C TYR A 19 -7.04 4.43 -8.50
N ASN A 20 -6.21 5.27 -9.09
CA ASN A 20 -5.94 5.15 -10.52
C ASN A 20 -5.17 3.88 -10.84
N ILE A 21 -4.29 3.45 -9.95
CA ILE A 21 -3.60 2.20 -10.13
C ILE A 21 -4.59 1.04 -10.06
N CYS A 22 -5.55 1.10 -9.15
CA CYS A 22 -6.57 0.07 -9.06
C CYS A 22 -7.40 -0.01 -10.34
N LEU A 23 -7.73 1.13 -10.93
CA LEU A 23 -8.46 1.13 -12.19
C LEU A 23 -7.65 0.44 -13.27
N ALA A 24 -6.36 0.74 -13.35
CA ALA A 24 -5.51 0.13 -14.36
C ALA A 24 -5.40 -1.38 -14.16
N ILE A 25 -5.33 -1.83 -12.91
CA ILE A 25 -5.27 -3.26 -12.63
C ILE A 25 -6.54 -3.95 -13.13
N LEU A 26 -7.68 -3.35 -12.86
CA LEU A 26 -8.93 -3.94 -13.27
C LEU A 26 -9.10 -3.92 -14.79
N GLU A 27 -8.63 -2.87 -15.43
CA GLU A 27 -8.71 -2.80 -16.87
C GLU A 27 -7.81 -3.82 -17.53
N SER A 28 -6.77 -4.26 -16.82
CA SER A 28 -5.88 -5.28 -17.35
C SER A 28 -6.36 -6.69 -17.01
N GLU A 29 -7.54 -6.76 -16.42
CA GLU A 29 -8.15 -8.06 -16.09
C GLU A 29 -7.36 -8.85 -15.07
N MET A 30 -6.70 -8.16 -14.17
CA MET A 30 -6.04 -8.80 -13.06
C MET A 30 -6.92 -8.68 -11.83
N GLU A 31 -6.69 -9.54 -10.86
CA GLU A 31 -7.49 -9.53 -9.64
C GLU A 31 -6.91 -8.52 -8.67
N LEU A 32 -7.77 -7.68 -8.14
CA LEU A 32 -7.35 -6.63 -7.21
C LEU A 32 -7.66 -7.04 -5.78
N ILE A 33 -6.65 -6.95 -4.92
CA ILE A 33 -6.82 -7.16 -3.50
C ILE A 33 -6.38 -5.86 -2.83
N VAL A 34 -7.16 -5.38 -1.88
CA VAL A 34 -6.87 -4.11 -1.22
C VAL A 34 -6.69 -4.33 0.27
N LEU A 35 -5.67 -3.71 0.84
CA LEU A 35 -5.48 -3.64 2.28
C LEU A 35 -5.72 -2.21 2.71
N GLY A 36 -6.47 -2.02 3.76
CA GLY A 36 -6.70 -0.70 4.31
C GLY A 36 -6.93 -0.77 5.80
N ARG A 37 -6.92 0.38 6.44
CA ARG A 37 -7.06 0.44 7.88
C ARG A 37 -8.51 0.39 8.35
N LYS A 38 -9.45 0.76 7.51
CA LYS A 38 -10.84 0.80 7.89
C LYS A 38 -11.46 -0.57 7.86
N ASN A 39 -12.53 -0.76 8.61
CA ASN A 39 -13.25 -2.01 8.47
C ASN A 39 -13.90 -2.05 7.10
N GLU A 40 -14.32 -3.22 6.69
CA GLU A 40 -14.80 -3.39 5.32
C GLU A 40 -16.05 -2.57 5.02
N THR A 41 -16.94 -2.46 5.97
CA THR A 41 -18.16 -1.69 5.76
C THR A 41 -17.83 -0.24 5.42
N ASN A 42 -16.96 0.37 6.19
CA ASN A 42 -16.59 1.75 5.93
C ASN A 42 -15.80 1.89 4.65
N PHE A 43 -14.93 0.92 4.37
CA PHE A 43 -14.17 0.93 3.14
C PHE A 43 -15.10 0.91 1.93
N ARG A 44 -16.12 0.04 1.95
CA ARG A 44 -17.00 -0.10 0.80
C ARG A 44 -17.86 1.13 0.56
N GLN A 45 -18.02 1.97 1.56
CA GLN A 45 -18.75 3.19 1.37
C GLN A 45 -17.94 4.21 0.57
N GLU A 46 -16.63 4.11 0.60
CA GLU A 46 -15.79 5.05 -0.12
C GLU A 46 -15.20 4.48 -1.39
N PHE A 47 -15.18 3.19 -1.54
CA PHE A 47 -14.46 2.56 -2.64
C PHE A 47 -15.38 1.62 -3.36
N SER A 48 -15.73 1.94 -4.58
CA SER A 48 -16.74 1.18 -5.29
C SER A 48 -16.18 0.18 -6.29
N LEU A 49 -14.87 0.13 -6.46
CA LEU A 49 -14.29 -0.79 -7.43
C LEU A 49 -14.33 -2.23 -6.90
N PRO A 50 -14.52 -3.20 -7.77
CA PRO A 50 -14.56 -4.59 -7.34
C PRO A 50 -13.19 -5.05 -6.87
N CYS A 51 -13.13 -5.62 -5.68
CA CYS A 51 -11.88 -6.12 -5.13
C CYS A 51 -12.15 -6.98 -3.93
N LYS A 52 -11.16 -7.77 -3.56
CA LYS A 52 -11.17 -8.41 -2.26
C LYS A 52 -10.55 -7.43 -1.29
N TYR A 53 -11.07 -7.36 -0.09
CA TYR A 53 -10.58 -6.41 0.89
C TYR A 53 -10.22 -7.12 2.18
N PHE A 54 -9.09 -6.74 2.76
CA PHE A 54 -8.70 -7.22 4.08
C PHE A 54 -8.33 -6.01 4.92
N GLN A 55 -8.67 -6.05 6.19
CA GLN A 55 -8.35 -4.94 7.07
C GLN A 55 -6.98 -5.13 7.70
N TRP A 56 -6.18 -4.09 7.67
CA TRP A 56 -4.88 -4.06 8.34
C TRP A 56 -4.92 -2.80 9.20
N SER A 57 -5.51 -2.93 10.38
CA SER A 57 -5.88 -1.74 11.14
C SER A 57 -4.70 -1.00 11.75
N ASN A 58 -3.60 -1.68 11.99
CA ASN A 58 -2.47 -1.03 12.63
C ASN A 58 -1.17 -1.40 11.95
N PRO A 59 -0.94 -0.87 10.73
CA PRO A 59 0.20 -1.29 9.93
C PRO A 59 1.56 -1.05 10.58
N ALA A 60 1.66 -0.03 11.40
CA ALA A 60 2.93 0.27 12.03
C ALA A 60 3.27 -0.71 13.14
N LYS A 61 2.29 -1.48 13.62
CA LYS A 61 2.49 -2.34 14.76
C LYS A 61 2.23 -3.82 14.51
N SER A 62 1.74 -4.16 13.36
CA SER A 62 1.42 -5.56 13.09
C SER A 62 1.74 -5.90 11.64
N LEU A 63 1.84 -7.18 11.37
CA LEU A 63 2.02 -7.64 10.01
C LEU A 63 0.68 -7.64 9.29
N PRO A 64 0.69 -7.54 7.97
CA PRO A 64 -0.57 -7.65 7.22
C PRO A 64 -1.18 -9.04 7.41
N PRO A 65 -2.48 -9.15 7.25
CA PRO A 65 -3.12 -10.47 7.37
C PRO A 65 -2.56 -11.44 6.34
N VAL A 66 -2.35 -12.66 6.76
CA VAL A 66 -1.75 -13.65 5.88
C VAL A 66 -2.57 -13.89 4.63
N GLN A 67 -3.89 -13.83 4.76
CA GLN A 67 -4.76 -14.09 3.62
C GLN A 67 -4.57 -13.08 2.51
N ALA A 68 -4.12 -11.87 2.85
CA ALA A 68 -3.93 -10.84 1.85
C ALA A 68 -2.65 -11.06 1.05
N MET A 69 -1.77 -11.93 1.53
CA MET A 69 -0.47 -12.09 0.90
C MET A 69 -0.46 -13.16 -0.19
N ASP A 70 -1.61 -13.71 -0.53
CA ASP A 70 -1.69 -14.70 -1.59
C ASP A 70 -1.83 -13.98 -2.92
N VAL A 71 -0.80 -13.30 -3.32
CA VAL A 71 -0.78 -12.45 -4.53
C VAL A 71 0.56 -12.60 -5.22
N ASP A 72 0.63 -12.10 -6.44
CA ASP A 72 1.86 -12.16 -7.23
C ASP A 72 2.69 -10.90 -7.10
N ALA A 73 2.03 -9.79 -6.82
CA ALA A 73 2.71 -8.51 -6.72
C ALA A 73 2.09 -7.65 -5.64
N VAL A 74 2.86 -6.76 -5.07
CA VAL A 74 2.40 -5.84 -4.04
C VAL A 74 2.76 -4.42 -4.46
N ILE A 75 1.78 -3.52 -4.39
CA ILE A 75 2.01 -2.09 -4.61
C ILE A 75 1.64 -1.40 -3.31
N HIS A 76 2.65 -0.91 -2.62
CA HIS A 76 2.49 -0.38 -1.27
C HIS A 76 2.56 1.14 -1.28
N LEU A 77 1.42 1.78 -1.17
CA LEU A 77 1.33 3.24 -1.23
C LEU A 77 0.81 3.84 0.06
N MET A 78 0.62 3.01 1.06
CA MET A 78 0.01 3.43 2.31
C MET A 78 0.87 4.44 3.04
N GLY A 79 0.24 5.40 3.67
CA GLY A 79 0.93 6.37 4.50
C GLY A 79 -0.06 7.35 5.04
N GLU A 80 0.39 8.20 5.93
CA GLU A 80 -0.46 9.21 6.48
C GLU A 80 -0.65 10.33 5.48
N PRO A 81 -1.82 10.91 5.42
CA PRO A 81 -2.03 12.05 4.55
C PRO A 81 -1.12 13.19 5.00
N LEU A 82 -0.64 13.93 4.05
CA LEU A 82 0.27 15.00 4.34
C LEU A 82 -0.36 16.37 4.38
N ASP A 83 -1.62 16.46 4.05
CA ASP A 83 -2.24 17.75 3.97
C ASP A 83 -3.16 17.99 5.12
N GLY A 84 -3.51 19.17 5.32
CA GLY A 84 -4.58 19.50 6.22
C GLY A 84 -4.22 19.91 7.61
N ASP A 85 -3.08 19.58 8.08
CA ASP A 85 -2.75 19.89 9.44
C ASP A 85 -1.55 20.73 9.59
N ARG A 86 -1.41 21.37 10.72
CA ARG A 86 -0.22 22.02 10.98
C ARG A 86 0.85 21.05 11.14
N TRP A 87 2.05 21.35 10.66
CA TRP A 87 3.17 20.49 10.74
C TRP A 87 4.05 20.85 11.91
N THR A 88 4.02 20.03 12.94
CA THR A 88 4.94 20.17 14.05
C THR A 88 6.01 19.14 13.89
N GLU A 89 7.08 19.26 14.63
CA GLU A 89 8.16 18.28 14.57
C GLU A 89 7.66 16.93 15.05
N ARG A 90 6.83 16.92 16.07
CA ARG A 90 6.28 15.69 16.54
C ARG A 90 5.41 15.02 15.49
N LYS A 91 4.58 15.77 14.79
CA LYS A 91 3.71 15.21 13.77
C LYS A 91 4.54 14.65 12.63
N LYS A 92 5.60 15.33 12.24
CA LYS A 92 6.45 14.84 11.18
C LYS A 92 7.11 13.53 11.56
N LEU A 93 7.55 13.43 12.80
CA LEU A 93 8.18 12.20 13.26
C LEU A 93 7.19 11.06 13.30
N GLU A 94 5.96 11.32 13.71
CA GLU A 94 4.95 10.28 13.75
C GLU A 94 4.64 9.76 12.37
N ILE A 95 4.53 10.64 11.40
CA ILE A 95 4.24 10.23 10.04
C ILE A 95 5.39 9.42 9.48
N ARG A 96 6.61 9.85 9.72
CA ARG A 96 7.77 9.14 9.21
C ARG A 96 7.88 7.76 9.84
N SER A 97 7.68 7.66 11.15
CA SER A 97 7.74 6.40 11.83
C SER A 97 6.67 5.44 11.34
N SER A 98 5.48 5.96 11.14
CA SER A 98 4.39 5.14 10.66
C SER A 98 4.71 4.56 9.29
N ARG A 99 5.25 5.36 8.38
CA ARG A 99 5.59 4.89 7.06
C ARG A 99 6.70 3.87 7.09
N ILE A 100 7.73 4.13 7.89
CA ILE A 100 8.85 3.22 7.97
C ILE A 100 8.40 1.89 8.56
N ASN A 101 7.63 1.94 9.64
CA ASN A 101 7.23 0.72 10.30
C ASN A 101 6.24 -0.09 9.48
N SER A 102 5.30 0.57 8.82
CA SER A 102 4.36 -0.18 8.01
C SER A 102 5.07 -0.81 6.81
N THR A 103 6.05 -0.13 6.24
CA THR A 103 6.80 -0.69 5.12
C THR A 103 7.67 -1.86 5.60
N LYS A 104 8.27 -1.75 6.77
CA LYS A 104 9.04 -2.85 7.32
C LYS A 104 8.17 -4.08 7.54
N ASN A 105 6.97 -3.86 8.06
CA ASN A 105 6.06 -4.98 8.30
C ASN A 105 5.59 -5.60 6.99
N MET A 106 5.36 -4.77 5.97
CA MET A 106 5.00 -5.30 4.67
C MET A 106 6.17 -6.11 4.09
N VAL A 107 7.39 -5.61 4.20
CA VAL A 107 8.55 -6.33 3.68
C VAL A 107 8.71 -7.67 4.40
N THR A 108 8.48 -7.70 5.71
CA THR A 108 8.56 -8.94 6.45
C THR A 108 7.53 -9.94 5.94
N ALA A 109 6.31 -9.47 5.68
CA ALA A 109 5.27 -10.35 5.16
C ALA A 109 5.64 -10.88 3.78
N ILE A 110 6.24 -10.03 2.95
CA ILE A 110 6.65 -10.44 1.62
C ILE A 110 7.77 -11.48 1.72
N GLN A 111 8.69 -11.29 2.64
CA GLN A 111 9.77 -12.25 2.82
C GLN A 111 9.24 -13.61 3.23
N ASN A 112 8.13 -13.64 3.93
CA ASN A 112 7.51 -14.90 4.30
C ASN A 112 6.72 -15.51 3.15
N SER A 113 6.61 -14.82 2.03
CA SER A 113 5.82 -15.27 0.88
C SER A 113 6.60 -15.20 -0.42
N LEU A 114 7.91 -15.36 -0.34
CA LEU A 114 8.75 -15.18 -1.53
C LEU A 114 8.50 -16.17 -2.64
N GLU A 115 7.92 -17.30 -2.33
CA GLU A 115 7.63 -18.25 -3.37
C GLU A 115 6.52 -17.74 -4.28
N ARG A 116 5.71 -16.82 -3.82
CA ARG A 116 4.61 -16.35 -4.60
C ARG A 116 4.80 -14.94 -5.09
N ILE A 117 5.24 -14.05 -4.19
CA ILE A 117 5.31 -12.63 -4.53
C ILE A 117 6.64 -12.34 -5.19
N THR A 118 6.58 -11.89 -6.43
CA THR A 118 7.78 -11.64 -7.21
C THR A 118 8.04 -10.18 -7.53
N VAL A 119 7.06 -9.31 -7.25
CA VAL A 119 7.23 -7.88 -7.54
C VAL A 119 6.76 -7.07 -6.35
N PHE A 120 7.55 -6.10 -5.94
CA PHE A 120 7.17 -5.19 -4.87
C PHE A 120 7.48 -3.77 -5.31
N VAL A 121 6.46 -2.93 -5.33
CA VAL A 121 6.60 -1.53 -5.68
C VAL A 121 6.16 -0.71 -4.48
N THR A 122 6.96 0.25 -4.08
CA THR A 122 6.57 1.12 -2.98
C THR A 122 6.88 2.55 -3.36
N ALA A 123 6.02 3.46 -2.92
CA ALA A 123 6.26 4.86 -3.15
C ALA A 123 7.09 5.38 -2.00
N SER A 124 8.17 6.03 -2.30
CA SER A 124 8.93 6.59 -1.24
C SER A 124 8.46 7.99 -0.99
N ALA A 125 8.97 8.59 0.03
CA ALA A 125 8.56 9.91 0.40
C ALA A 125 9.08 10.87 -0.59
N ILE A 126 8.22 11.27 -1.45
CA ILE A 126 8.60 12.06 -2.52
C ILE A 126 9.22 13.33 -2.16
N GLY A 127 8.75 13.96 -1.14
CA GLY A 127 9.30 15.21 -0.77
C GLY A 127 10.78 15.17 -0.46
N ILE A 128 11.24 14.05 -0.05
CA ILE A 128 12.60 13.92 0.26
C ILE A 128 13.45 13.99 -0.96
N TYR A 129 12.97 13.40 -2.03
CA TYR A 129 13.75 13.42 -3.20
C TYR A 129 13.71 14.73 -3.84
N GLY A 130 12.69 15.46 -3.67
CA GLY A 130 12.57 16.73 -4.28
C GLY A 130 13.70 17.62 -3.89
N ASP A 131 14.15 17.45 -2.69
CA ASP A 131 15.14 18.26 -2.28
C ASP A 131 16.40 18.05 -2.88
N LYS A 132 16.67 16.87 -3.21
CA LYS A 132 17.86 16.57 -3.69
C LYS A 132 17.95 16.84 -4.96
N GLY A 133 17.09 17.27 -5.46
CA GLY A 133 17.03 17.46 -6.67
C GLY A 133 18.12 17.40 -7.49
N ASP A 134 18.82 17.76 -7.15
CA ASP A 134 19.80 17.80 -7.86
C ASP A 134 20.32 16.63 -8.11
N ASP A 135 20.34 16.02 -7.66
CA ASP A 135 20.89 14.91 -7.81
C ASP A 135 20.18 14.15 -8.37
N THR A 136 19.70 14.40 -8.57
CA THR A 136 19.00 13.59 -9.01
C THR A 136 18.89 13.54 -9.85
#